data_9559ee9f47006b7ae31266cc2746ca8b
#
_entry.id   9559ee9f47006b7ae31266cc2746ca8b
#
_cell.length_a   1.000
_cell.length_b   1.000
_cell.length_c   1.000
_cell.angle_alpha   90.00
_cell.angle_beta   90.00
_cell.angle_gamma   90.00
#
_symmetry.space_group_name_H-M   'P 1'
#
loop_
_entity.id
_entity.type
_entity.pdbx_description
1 polymer ?
#
loop_
_entity_poly.entity_id
_entity_poly.type
_entity_poly.pdbx_seq_one_letter_code
_entity_poly.pdbx_strand_id
1 'polypeptide(L)'
;MPKNIIKMKVGLLIGSIRQGRQSHKIGHYLANQLEARQHEPQLLDLAALSLPLLEERVSLHPALPQTVKELSGNLHQADALILITPEYHGSFSGVIKNALDYFSAEFYRKATGIVAVSAGKLGGVSAANQLQQVVNSAGGIAVPTKLLVPEVYGAFNEKMELVNEHTIRSAKKFLDDFEWLATAINEKKSVPAG
;
A
#
# COMPACT_ATOMS: atom_id res chain seq x y z
N MET A 1 5.64 -9.17 -29.40
CA MET A 1 4.91 -10.26 -28.69
C MET A 1 4.03 -9.61 -27.63
N PRO A 2 2.75 -9.93 -27.51
CA PRO A 2 1.94 -9.43 -26.42
C PRO A 2 2.58 -9.91 -25.11
N LYS A 3 2.89 -8.98 -24.19
CA LYS A 3 3.32 -9.33 -22.82
C LYS A 3 2.15 -10.11 -22.22
N ASN A 4 2.38 -11.36 -21.84
CA ASN A 4 1.42 -12.10 -21.03
C ASN A 4 1.32 -11.35 -19.68
N ILE A 5 0.27 -10.56 -19.51
CA ILE A 5 0.02 -9.82 -18.27
C ILE A 5 -0.51 -10.84 -17.27
N ILE A 6 0.27 -11.13 -16.24
CA ILE A 6 -0.21 -11.94 -15.12
C ILE A 6 -1.18 -11.06 -14.31
N LYS A 7 -2.45 -11.44 -14.29
CA LYS A 7 -3.46 -10.78 -13.50
C LYS A 7 -3.18 -11.02 -12.01
N MET A 8 -3.12 -9.97 -11.22
CA MET A 8 -2.79 -10.01 -9.78
C MET A 8 -3.90 -9.39 -8.95
N LYS A 9 -4.12 -9.93 -7.76
CA LYS A 9 -4.88 -9.28 -6.70
C LYS A 9 -3.94 -8.33 -5.95
N VAL A 10 -4.24 -7.04 -5.92
CA VAL A 10 -3.40 -6.02 -5.29
C VAL A 10 -4.14 -5.38 -4.13
N GLY A 11 -3.64 -5.59 -2.90
CA GLY A 11 -4.17 -4.93 -1.71
C GLY A 11 -3.60 -3.52 -1.56
N LEU A 12 -4.46 -2.49 -1.51
CA LEU A 12 -4.08 -1.09 -1.26
C LEU A 12 -4.47 -0.71 0.16
N LEU A 13 -3.53 -0.70 1.10
CA LEU A 13 -3.75 -0.36 2.50
C LEU A 13 -3.67 1.16 2.70
N ILE A 14 -4.80 1.80 3.04
CA ILE A 14 -4.91 3.25 3.23
C ILE A 14 -4.75 3.59 4.71
N GLY A 15 -3.63 4.19 5.07
CA GLY A 15 -3.17 4.44 6.44
C GLY A 15 -3.48 5.84 6.97
N SER A 16 -4.65 6.40 6.71
CA SER A 16 -5.07 7.66 7.31
C SER A 16 -6.52 7.61 7.74
N ILE A 17 -6.75 7.87 9.04
CA ILE A 17 -8.10 7.93 9.64
C ILE A 17 -8.52 9.34 10.03
N ARG A 18 -7.67 10.35 9.80
CA ARG A 18 -7.92 11.74 10.17
C ARG A 18 -9.11 12.32 9.40
N GLN A 19 -9.95 13.13 10.05
CA GLN A 19 -10.95 13.94 9.36
C GLN A 19 -10.28 14.87 8.34
N GLY A 20 -10.82 14.97 7.14
CA GLY A 20 -10.23 15.74 6.03
C GLY A 20 -8.96 15.12 5.43
N ARG A 21 -8.71 13.82 5.67
CA ARG A 21 -7.60 13.06 5.07
C ARG A 21 -7.61 13.17 3.55
N GLN A 22 -6.43 13.08 2.94
CA GLN A 22 -6.27 13.15 1.48
C GLN A 22 -5.71 11.83 0.89
N SER A 23 -5.13 10.97 1.72
CA SER A 23 -4.46 9.73 1.27
C SER A 23 -5.39 8.76 0.54
N HIS A 24 -6.70 8.74 0.83
CA HIS A 24 -7.65 7.90 0.13
C HIS A 24 -7.78 8.27 -1.35
N LYS A 25 -7.60 9.55 -1.73
CA LYS A 25 -7.72 9.99 -3.12
C LYS A 25 -6.68 9.32 -4.01
N ILE A 26 -5.42 9.28 -3.57
CA ILE A 26 -4.37 8.57 -4.33
C ILE A 26 -4.62 7.06 -4.33
N GLY A 27 -5.20 6.50 -3.27
CA GLY A 27 -5.60 5.09 -3.22
C GLY A 27 -6.62 4.75 -4.31
N HIS A 28 -7.69 5.54 -4.44
CA HIS A 28 -8.69 5.37 -5.51
C HIS A 28 -8.08 5.56 -6.90
N TYR A 29 -7.23 6.58 -7.08
CA TYR A 29 -6.54 6.79 -8.34
C TYR A 29 -5.71 5.57 -8.75
N LEU A 30 -4.90 5.03 -7.83
CA LEU A 30 -4.08 3.86 -8.10
C LEU A 30 -4.92 2.60 -8.35
N ALA A 31 -6.03 2.42 -7.64
CA ALA A 31 -6.95 1.32 -7.90
C ALA A 31 -7.48 1.38 -9.34
N ASN A 32 -7.98 2.53 -9.80
CA ASN A 32 -8.45 2.72 -11.17
C ASN A 32 -7.33 2.45 -12.20
N GLN A 33 -6.09 2.86 -11.92
CA GLN A 33 -4.95 2.60 -12.80
C GLN A 33 -4.60 1.11 -12.87
N LEU A 34 -4.70 0.38 -11.74
CA LEU A 34 -4.47 -1.07 -11.71
C LEU A 34 -5.58 -1.84 -12.44
N GLU A 35 -6.85 -1.43 -12.31
CA GLU A 35 -7.96 -2.00 -13.08
C GLU A 35 -7.74 -1.80 -14.59
N ALA A 36 -7.35 -0.59 -15.03
CA ALA A 36 -7.02 -0.31 -16.41
C ALA A 36 -5.85 -1.16 -16.94
N ARG A 37 -4.99 -1.66 -16.05
CA ARG A 37 -3.89 -2.60 -16.34
C ARG A 37 -4.29 -4.07 -16.15
N GLN A 38 -5.58 -4.36 -15.99
CA GLN A 38 -6.17 -5.71 -15.86
C GLN A 38 -5.84 -6.44 -14.56
N HIS A 39 -5.44 -5.72 -13.48
CA HIS A 39 -5.30 -6.28 -12.14
C HIS A 39 -6.61 -6.17 -11.35
N GLU A 40 -6.67 -6.83 -10.20
CA GLU A 40 -7.79 -6.80 -9.24
C GLU A 40 -7.39 -6.01 -7.99
N PRO A 41 -7.56 -4.66 -7.96
CA PRO A 41 -7.26 -3.89 -6.76
C PRO A 41 -8.32 -4.08 -5.69
N GLN A 42 -7.88 -4.15 -4.44
CA GLN A 42 -8.73 -4.15 -3.25
C GLN A 42 -8.32 -3.01 -2.32
N LEU A 43 -9.21 -2.05 -2.12
CA LEU A 43 -9.00 -0.97 -1.15
C LEU A 43 -9.22 -1.48 0.28
N LEU A 44 -8.18 -1.41 1.10
CA LEU A 44 -8.17 -1.80 2.50
C LEU A 44 -8.03 -0.53 3.35
N ASP A 45 -9.17 0.11 3.64
CA ASP A 45 -9.20 1.41 4.28
C ASP A 45 -9.24 1.28 5.80
N LEU A 46 -8.16 1.64 6.48
CA LEU A 46 -8.06 1.57 7.95
C LEU A 46 -9.05 2.48 8.68
N ALA A 47 -9.61 3.51 8.01
CA ALA A 47 -10.67 4.32 8.60
C ALA A 47 -12.00 3.57 8.71
N ALA A 48 -12.28 2.67 7.78
CA ALA A 48 -13.48 1.82 7.80
C ALA A 48 -13.29 0.61 8.72
N LEU A 49 -12.07 0.07 8.79
CA LEU A 49 -11.77 -1.15 9.55
C LEU A 49 -11.65 -0.92 11.05
N SER A 50 -11.29 0.29 11.50
CA SER A 50 -11.19 0.66 12.93
C SER A 50 -10.43 -0.38 13.77
N LEU A 51 -9.19 -0.69 13.40
CA LEU A 51 -8.39 -1.68 14.12
C LEU A 51 -8.10 -1.21 15.56
N PRO A 52 -8.29 -2.07 16.58
CA PRO A 52 -7.82 -1.77 17.93
C PRO A 52 -6.29 -1.66 17.96
N LEU A 53 -5.74 -1.09 19.02
CA LEU A 53 -4.30 -1.15 19.26
C LEU A 53 -3.87 -2.59 19.49
N LEU A 54 -2.69 -2.95 18.99
CA LEU A 54 -2.12 -4.27 19.21
C LEU A 54 -1.85 -4.47 20.70
N GLU A 55 -2.48 -5.46 21.30
CA GLU A 55 -2.22 -5.91 22.68
C GLU A 55 -1.52 -7.27 22.68
N GLU A 56 -1.82 -8.13 21.71
CA GLU A 56 -1.24 -9.46 21.60
C GLU A 56 -1.15 -9.91 20.13
N ARG A 57 -0.17 -10.73 19.82
CA ARG A 57 0.06 -11.29 18.48
C ARG A 57 -1.15 -12.12 18.01
N VAL A 58 -1.43 -12.06 16.72
CA VAL A 58 -2.57 -12.76 16.10
C VAL A 58 -2.63 -14.24 16.50
N SER A 59 -1.48 -14.94 16.53
CA SER A 59 -1.37 -16.35 16.87
C SER A 59 -1.62 -16.70 18.34
N LEU A 60 -1.54 -15.72 19.23
CA LEU A 60 -1.67 -15.89 20.69
C LEU A 60 -2.93 -15.21 21.25
N HIS A 61 -3.63 -14.41 20.43
CA HIS A 61 -4.77 -13.64 20.88
C HIS A 61 -5.98 -14.55 21.19
N PRO A 62 -6.51 -14.56 22.43
CA PRO A 62 -7.57 -15.48 22.85
C PRO A 62 -8.90 -15.25 22.12
N ALA A 63 -9.18 -14.00 21.72
CA ALA A 63 -10.41 -13.60 21.02
C ALA A 63 -10.10 -12.52 19.96
N LEU A 64 -9.44 -12.94 18.87
CA LEU A 64 -9.01 -12.01 17.83
C LEU A 64 -10.20 -11.22 17.24
N PRO A 65 -10.15 -9.87 17.22
CA PRO A 65 -11.21 -9.05 16.65
C PRO A 65 -11.52 -9.41 15.20
N GLN A 66 -12.80 -9.36 14.82
CA GLN A 66 -13.25 -9.75 13.49
C GLN A 66 -12.59 -8.89 12.39
N THR A 67 -12.43 -7.58 12.62
CA THR A 67 -11.77 -6.66 11.69
C THR A 67 -10.30 -7.02 11.43
N VAL A 68 -9.60 -7.53 12.44
CA VAL A 68 -8.22 -8.02 12.31
C VAL A 68 -8.19 -9.29 11.45
N LYS A 69 -9.12 -10.24 11.68
CA LYS A 69 -9.24 -11.47 10.88
C LYS A 69 -9.52 -11.16 9.41
N GLU A 70 -10.44 -10.24 9.15
CA GLU A 70 -10.80 -9.83 7.80
C GLU A 70 -9.63 -9.17 7.08
N LEU A 71 -8.93 -8.26 7.76
CA LEU A 71 -7.75 -7.62 7.16
C LEU A 71 -6.62 -8.63 6.92
N SER A 72 -6.33 -9.53 7.86
CA SER A 72 -5.37 -10.62 7.67
C SER A 72 -5.71 -11.46 6.44
N GLY A 73 -6.98 -11.89 6.31
CA GLY A 73 -7.43 -12.67 5.17
C GLY A 73 -7.25 -11.94 3.83
N ASN A 74 -7.61 -10.65 3.78
CA ASN A 74 -7.45 -9.84 2.58
C ASN A 74 -5.98 -9.62 2.22
N LEU A 75 -5.14 -9.31 3.21
CA LEU A 75 -3.70 -9.16 3.01
C LEU A 75 -3.05 -10.48 2.56
N HIS A 76 -3.49 -11.60 3.13
CA HIS A 76 -2.96 -12.93 2.76
C HIS A 76 -3.30 -13.32 1.32
N GLN A 77 -4.54 -13.04 0.88
CA GLN A 77 -5.02 -13.34 -0.48
C GLN A 77 -4.42 -12.43 -1.56
N ALA A 78 -3.89 -11.27 -1.20
CA ALA A 78 -3.25 -10.37 -2.14
C ALA A 78 -1.93 -10.94 -2.66
N ASP A 79 -1.70 -10.86 -3.96
CA ASP A 79 -0.44 -11.25 -4.63
C ASP A 79 0.67 -10.23 -4.37
N ALA A 80 0.28 -8.95 -4.26
CA ALA A 80 1.16 -7.82 -3.99
C ALA A 80 0.41 -6.74 -3.20
N LEU A 81 1.14 -5.83 -2.56
CA LEU A 81 0.58 -4.82 -1.67
C LEU A 81 1.05 -3.41 -2.04
N ILE A 82 0.22 -2.42 -1.82
CA ILE A 82 0.59 -0.99 -1.85
C ILE A 82 0.19 -0.37 -0.52
N LEU A 83 1.16 0.18 0.20
CA LEU A 83 0.93 0.88 1.47
C LEU A 83 0.90 2.39 1.22
N ILE A 84 -0.19 3.04 1.64
CA ILE A 84 -0.44 4.46 1.40
C ILE A 84 -0.50 5.18 2.74
N THR A 85 0.48 6.03 3.02
CA THR A 85 0.60 6.74 4.31
C THR A 85 0.64 8.25 4.14
N PRO A 86 0.02 9.02 5.04
CA PRO A 86 0.39 10.42 5.21
C PRO A 86 1.73 10.54 5.94
N GLU A 87 2.42 11.67 5.78
CA GLU A 87 3.55 12.01 6.64
C GLU A 87 3.05 12.84 7.83
N TYR A 88 3.28 12.33 9.04
CA TYR A 88 3.03 13.02 10.29
C TYR A 88 4.34 13.15 11.08
N HIS A 89 4.78 14.38 11.37
CA HIS A 89 6.00 14.64 12.13
C HIS A 89 7.24 13.90 11.59
N GLY A 90 7.39 13.86 10.25
CA GLY A 90 8.53 13.21 9.60
C GLY A 90 8.47 11.68 9.57
N SER A 91 7.32 11.07 9.88
CA SER A 91 7.14 9.60 9.87
C SER A 91 5.81 9.20 9.24
N PHE A 92 5.65 7.92 8.98
CA PHE A 92 4.38 7.33 8.55
C PHE A 92 3.37 7.30 9.72
N SER A 93 2.08 7.12 9.41
CA SER A 93 1.02 7.21 10.41
C SER A 93 1.05 6.06 11.43
N GLY A 94 0.69 6.35 12.68
CA GLY A 94 0.58 5.34 13.74
C GLY A 94 -0.43 4.23 13.42
N VAL A 95 -1.49 4.53 12.64
CA VAL A 95 -2.46 3.49 12.23
C VAL A 95 -1.87 2.48 11.26
N ILE A 96 -0.98 2.89 10.34
CA ILE A 96 -0.23 1.93 9.51
C ILE A 96 0.71 1.11 10.40
N LYS A 97 1.43 1.76 11.32
CA LYS A 97 2.33 1.02 12.23
C LYS A 97 1.56 -0.03 13.01
N ASN A 98 0.42 0.34 13.59
CA ASN A 98 -0.44 -0.58 14.31
C ASN A 98 -0.92 -1.75 13.43
N ALA A 99 -1.33 -1.49 12.19
CA ALA A 99 -1.72 -2.54 11.25
C ALA A 99 -0.56 -3.47 10.92
N LEU A 100 0.64 -2.92 10.67
CA LEU A 100 1.84 -3.72 10.37
C LEU A 100 2.30 -4.57 11.56
N ASP A 101 2.08 -4.12 12.79
CA ASP A 101 2.46 -4.87 13.98
C ASP A 101 1.62 -6.13 14.20
N TYR A 102 0.37 -6.15 13.72
CA TYR A 102 -0.46 -7.36 13.73
C TYR A 102 0.04 -8.44 12.75
N PHE A 103 0.64 -8.03 11.62
CA PHE A 103 0.85 -8.91 10.49
C PHE A 103 2.33 -9.00 10.10
N SER A 104 2.83 -10.20 9.91
CA SER A 104 4.16 -10.47 9.36
C SER A 104 4.10 -11.50 8.23
N ALA A 105 3.37 -12.59 8.44
CA ALA A 105 3.22 -13.63 7.43
C ALA A 105 2.53 -13.12 6.16
N GLU A 106 1.61 -12.17 6.30
CA GLU A 106 0.84 -11.55 5.23
C GLU A 106 1.72 -10.70 4.29
N PHE A 107 2.86 -10.22 4.78
CA PHE A 107 3.84 -9.45 3.99
C PHE A 107 4.95 -10.33 3.40
N TYR A 108 5.16 -11.51 3.97
CA TYR A 108 6.32 -12.33 3.65
C TYR A 108 6.43 -12.65 2.15
N ARG A 109 7.56 -12.27 1.55
CA ARG A 109 7.87 -12.43 0.13
C ARG A 109 6.82 -11.85 -0.83
N LYS A 110 6.16 -10.75 -0.46
CA LYS A 110 5.29 -9.99 -1.37
C LYS A 110 5.97 -8.70 -1.83
N ALA A 111 5.82 -8.38 -3.11
CA ALA A 111 6.15 -7.05 -3.60
C ALA A 111 5.28 -6.03 -2.88
N THR A 112 5.90 -5.01 -2.29
CA THR A 112 5.20 -3.98 -1.53
C THR A 112 5.59 -2.61 -2.04
N GLY A 113 4.67 -1.93 -2.70
CA GLY A 113 4.79 -0.54 -3.12
C GLY A 113 4.55 0.41 -1.96
N ILE A 114 5.25 1.56 -1.95
CA ILE A 114 5.14 2.56 -0.91
C ILE A 114 4.72 3.89 -1.52
N VAL A 115 3.65 4.45 -0.99
CA VAL A 115 3.08 5.73 -1.38
C VAL A 115 3.01 6.63 -0.15
N ALA A 116 3.64 7.80 -0.22
CA ALA A 116 3.54 8.80 0.83
C ALA A 116 2.86 10.07 0.33
N VAL A 117 2.10 10.69 1.22
CA VAL A 117 1.28 11.86 0.93
C VAL A 117 1.59 12.96 1.95
N SER A 118 1.87 14.17 1.48
CA SER A 118 2.18 15.31 2.36
C SER A 118 1.57 16.61 1.84
N ALA A 119 1.25 17.53 2.76
CA ALA A 119 0.94 18.91 2.42
C ALA A 119 2.19 19.71 1.99
N GLY A 120 3.37 19.23 2.37
CA GLY A 120 4.65 19.85 2.02
C GLY A 120 5.19 19.43 0.66
N LYS A 121 6.20 20.17 0.19
CA LYS A 121 6.82 20.00 -1.14
C LYS A 121 7.59 18.69 -1.31
N LEU A 122 8.04 18.05 -0.23
CA LEU A 122 8.81 16.81 -0.28
C LEU A 122 7.95 15.55 -0.40
N GLY A 123 6.61 15.68 -0.42
CA GLY A 123 5.69 14.59 -0.70
C GLY A 123 5.73 13.42 0.29
N GLY A 124 6.30 13.62 1.48
CA GLY A 124 6.34 12.56 2.50
C GLY A 124 7.54 11.63 2.40
N VAL A 125 8.68 12.12 1.90
CA VAL A 125 9.89 11.30 1.68
C VAL A 125 10.39 10.62 2.95
N SER A 126 10.32 11.29 4.11
CA SER A 126 10.77 10.71 5.39
C SER A 126 9.88 9.54 5.81
N ALA A 127 8.57 9.72 5.72
CA ALA A 127 7.60 8.64 5.97
C ALA A 127 7.82 7.45 5.05
N ALA A 128 8.02 7.68 3.75
CA ALA A 128 8.25 6.64 2.77
C ALA A 128 9.53 5.83 3.05
N ASN A 129 10.63 6.50 3.42
CA ASN A 129 11.89 5.84 3.73
C ASN A 129 11.81 4.96 4.98
N GLN A 130 11.18 5.46 6.06
CA GLN A 130 10.98 4.69 7.28
C GLN A 130 10.03 3.50 7.06
N LEU A 131 8.95 3.70 6.30
CA LEU A 131 8.01 2.62 5.99
C LEU A 131 8.67 1.51 5.17
N GLN A 132 9.59 1.84 4.27
CA GLN A 132 10.40 0.85 3.53
C GLN A 132 11.20 -0.06 4.47
N GLN A 133 11.82 0.50 5.51
CA GLN A 133 12.57 -0.28 6.50
C GLN A 133 11.65 -1.26 7.23
N VAL A 134 10.46 -0.81 7.64
CA VAL A 134 9.47 -1.65 8.34
C VAL A 134 8.96 -2.77 7.43
N VAL A 135 8.64 -2.48 6.17
CA VAL A 135 8.23 -3.49 5.19
C VAL A 135 9.29 -4.57 5.03
N ASN A 136 10.56 -4.19 4.88
CA ASN A 136 11.64 -5.16 4.76
C ASN A 136 11.83 -5.99 6.05
N SER A 137 11.67 -5.37 7.22
CA SER A 137 11.72 -6.06 8.52
C SER A 137 10.58 -7.06 8.70
N ALA A 138 9.42 -6.80 8.13
CA ALA A 138 8.28 -7.72 8.10
C ALA A 138 8.40 -8.84 7.04
N GLY A 139 9.53 -8.89 6.31
CA GLY A 139 9.77 -9.90 5.27
C GLY A 139 9.13 -9.59 3.92
N GLY A 140 8.55 -8.42 3.74
CA GLY A 140 8.10 -7.89 2.46
C GLY A 140 9.28 -7.48 1.57
N ILE A 141 9.06 -7.37 0.27
CA ILE A 141 10.06 -6.92 -0.68
C ILE A 141 9.62 -5.56 -1.20
N ALA A 142 10.19 -4.49 -0.62
CA ALA A 142 9.80 -3.14 -0.99
C ALA A 142 10.24 -2.80 -2.41
N VAL A 143 9.32 -2.23 -3.20
CA VAL A 143 9.64 -1.67 -4.52
C VAL A 143 10.60 -0.50 -4.34
N PRO A 144 11.75 -0.44 -5.06
CA PRO A 144 12.71 0.65 -4.89
C PRO A 144 12.12 2.03 -5.19
N THR A 145 11.29 2.12 -6.23
CA THR A 145 10.58 3.35 -6.60
C THR A 145 9.42 3.60 -5.63
N LYS A 146 9.41 4.76 -5.00
CA LYS A 146 8.31 5.24 -4.14
C LYS A 146 7.48 6.27 -4.87
N LEU A 147 6.16 6.30 -4.64
CA LEU A 147 5.32 7.40 -5.08
C LEU A 147 5.21 8.43 -3.97
N LEU A 148 5.75 9.61 -4.20
CA LEU A 148 5.62 10.76 -3.31
C LEU A 148 4.58 11.73 -3.88
N VAL A 149 3.60 12.11 -3.06
CA VAL A 149 2.52 13.04 -3.45
C VAL A 149 2.68 14.34 -2.66
N PRO A 150 3.41 15.33 -3.21
CA PRO A 150 3.57 16.61 -2.55
C PRO A 150 2.31 17.47 -2.70
N GLU A 151 2.20 18.50 -1.85
CA GLU A 151 1.17 19.55 -1.92
C GLU A 151 -0.23 19.00 -2.18
N VAL A 152 -0.57 17.93 -1.48
CA VAL A 152 -1.71 17.05 -1.75
C VAL A 152 -3.06 17.75 -1.86
N TYR A 153 -3.23 18.90 -1.19
CA TYR A 153 -4.49 19.66 -1.26
C TYR A 153 -4.73 20.26 -2.65
N GLY A 154 -3.67 20.56 -3.41
CA GLY A 154 -3.75 21.02 -4.80
C GLY A 154 -3.54 19.92 -5.85
N ALA A 155 -3.21 18.71 -5.44
CA ALA A 155 -2.92 17.62 -6.37
C ALA A 155 -4.18 17.01 -7.02
N PHE A 156 -5.36 17.17 -6.39
CA PHE A 156 -6.63 16.64 -6.84
C PHE A 156 -7.67 17.74 -7.00
N ASN A 157 -8.51 17.64 -8.04
CA ASN A 157 -9.66 18.52 -8.21
C ASN A 157 -10.86 18.12 -7.31
N GLU A 158 -11.96 18.86 -7.41
CA GLU A 158 -13.19 18.60 -6.63
C GLU A 158 -13.84 17.23 -6.93
N LYS A 159 -13.60 16.67 -8.11
CA LYS A 159 -14.05 15.34 -8.52
C LYS A 159 -13.12 14.21 -8.06
N MET A 160 -12.12 14.51 -7.22
CA MET A 160 -11.07 13.60 -6.77
C MET A 160 -10.17 13.06 -7.90
N GLU A 161 -10.12 13.71 -9.04
CA GLU A 161 -9.22 13.37 -10.13
C GLU A 161 -7.83 13.96 -9.86
N LEU A 162 -6.78 13.17 -10.06
CA LEU A 162 -5.40 13.63 -9.96
C LEU A 162 -5.08 14.55 -11.12
N VAL A 163 -4.78 15.82 -10.84
CA VAL A 163 -4.51 16.85 -11.85
C VAL A 163 -3.05 17.32 -11.88
N ASN A 164 -2.26 16.98 -10.86
CA ASN A 164 -0.85 17.32 -10.84
C ASN A 164 -0.06 16.42 -11.80
N GLU A 165 0.38 16.97 -12.92
CA GLU A 165 1.07 16.23 -13.99
C GLU A 165 2.35 15.55 -13.53
N HIS A 166 3.12 16.15 -12.59
CA HIS A 166 4.32 15.52 -12.07
C HIS A 166 3.96 14.24 -11.29
N THR A 167 2.93 14.31 -10.45
CA THR A 167 2.44 13.14 -9.70
C THR A 167 1.87 12.07 -10.63
N ILE A 168 1.17 12.46 -11.72
CA ILE A 168 0.67 11.51 -12.74
C ILE A 168 1.82 10.73 -13.36
N ARG A 169 2.88 11.44 -13.82
CA ARG A 169 4.08 10.78 -14.40
C ARG A 169 4.79 9.89 -13.39
N SER A 170 4.92 10.35 -12.15
CA SER A 170 5.54 9.58 -11.07
C SER A 170 4.73 8.34 -10.72
N ALA A 171 3.40 8.43 -10.68
CA ALA A 171 2.51 7.30 -10.45
C ALA A 171 2.61 6.24 -11.55
N LYS A 172 2.70 6.68 -12.83
CA LYS A 172 2.92 5.75 -13.93
C LYS A 172 4.21 4.97 -13.76
N LYS A 173 5.33 5.66 -13.52
CA LYS A 173 6.64 5.01 -13.28
C LYS A 173 6.61 4.08 -12.08
N PHE A 174 5.99 4.50 -10.97
CA PHE A 174 5.84 3.69 -9.78
C PHE A 174 5.08 2.39 -10.08
N LEU A 175 3.98 2.46 -10.81
CA LEU A 175 3.20 1.28 -11.18
C LEU A 175 3.97 0.36 -12.13
N ASP A 176 4.71 0.92 -13.10
CA ASP A 176 5.54 0.13 -14.02
C ASP A 176 6.61 -0.68 -13.24
N ASP A 177 7.30 -0.06 -12.28
CA ASP A 177 8.32 -0.71 -11.45
C ASP A 177 7.67 -1.71 -10.43
N PHE A 178 6.50 -1.37 -9.90
CA PHE A 178 5.72 -2.23 -9.01
C PHE A 178 5.27 -3.51 -9.71
N GLU A 179 4.68 -3.40 -10.88
CA GLU A 179 4.22 -4.54 -11.68
C GLU A 179 5.37 -5.44 -12.07
N TRP A 180 6.50 -4.85 -12.50
CA TRP A 180 7.69 -5.62 -12.86
C TRP A 180 8.15 -6.52 -11.69
N LEU A 181 8.29 -5.94 -10.49
CA LEU A 181 8.73 -6.70 -9.32
C LEU A 181 7.68 -7.72 -8.87
N ALA A 182 6.41 -7.31 -8.82
CA ALA A 182 5.31 -8.17 -8.39
C ALA A 182 5.16 -9.38 -9.32
N THR A 183 5.25 -9.18 -10.62
CA THR A 183 5.22 -10.26 -11.63
C THR A 183 6.37 -11.24 -11.41
N ALA A 184 7.61 -10.76 -11.31
CA ALA A 184 8.79 -11.60 -11.11
C ALA A 184 8.69 -12.46 -9.84
N ILE A 185 8.16 -11.90 -8.74
CA ILE A 185 7.97 -12.63 -7.49
C ILE A 185 6.86 -13.69 -7.64
N ASN A 186 5.74 -13.36 -8.29
CA ASN A 186 4.63 -14.30 -8.42
C ASN A 186 4.93 -15.42 -9.42
N GLU A 187 5.66 -15.14 -10.50
CA GLU A 187 6.19 -16.19 -11.38
C GLU A 187 7.07 -17.18 -10.61
N LYS A 188 7.96 -16.68 -9.74
CA LYS A 188 8.82 -17.57 -8.94
C LYS A 188 8.03 -18.40 -7.92
N LYS A 189 6.94 -17.87 -7.34
CA LYS A 189 6.08 -18.63 -6.42
C LYS A 189 5.31 -19.76 -7.12
N SER A 190 4.98 -19.59 -8.40
CA SER A 190 4.26 -20.61 -9.18
C SER A 190 5.12 -21.78 -9.61
N VAL A 191 6.44 -21.68 -9.51
CA VAL A 191 7.37 -22.78 -9.80
C VAL A 191 7.53 -23.64 -8.53
N PRO A 192 7.18 -24.94 -8.55
CA PRO A 192 7.41 -25.82 -7.42
C PRO A 192 8.88 -25.79 -6.99
N ALA A 193 9.11 -25.77 -5.68
CA ALA A 193 10.46 -25.97 -5.17
C ALA A 193 10.90 -27.39 -5.55
N GLY A 194 11.92 -27.48 -6.43
CA GLY A 194 12.53 -28.76 -6.81
C GLY A 194 13.28 -29.40 -5.65
#